data_795366067c5c5b4d30452e3b42846e8c
#
_entry.id   795366067c5c5b4d30452e3b42846e8c
#
_cell.length_a   1.000
_cell.length_b   1.000
_cell.length_c   1.000
_cell.angle_alpha   90.00
_cell.angle_beta   90.00
_cell.angle_gamma   90.00
#
_symmetry.space_group_name_H-M   'P 1'
#
loop_
_entity.id
_entity.type
_entity.pdbx_description
1 polymer ?
#
loop_
_entity_poly.entity_id
_entity_poly.type
_entity_poly.pdbx_seq_one_letter_code
_entity_poly.pdbx_strand_id
1 'polypeptide(L)'
;MDLHSDKEIFKELIALAADHFGYEQSHIEKDYWVCKILKEIALSEYKEKVFFKGGTSLSKAYGLIERFSEDLDLFVFTGNTAASKQAEKTLNKKLSKFIIEQNASIYREELSETGGNFRKLLFSYENVFKGVGLKENLEVEIKSCDLSDKKQMYYPADTRIIKAIITAFLENIARQDLIQEYELDGFKIQCINPRKTICDKISRLVKLSYN
;
A
#
# COMPACT_ATOMS: atom_id res chain seq x y z
N MET A 1 -9.75 -17.76 3.88
CA MET A 1 -8.36 -18.27 3.66
C MET A 1 -7.65 -17.32 2.71
N ASP A 2 -6.34 -17.03 2.93
CA ASP A 2 -5.60 -16.18 1.98
C ASP A 2 -5.43 -16.86 0.63
N LEU A 3 -5.72 -16.16 -0.48
CA LEU A 3 -5.63 -16.70 -1.83
C LEU A 3 -4.23 -17.25 -2.17
N HIS A 4 -3.16 -16.58 -1.74
CA HIS A 4 -1.77 -17.02 -1.99
C HIS A 4 -1.39 -18.33 -1.29
N SER A 5 -2.20 -18.81 -0.34
CA SER A 5 -2.01 -20.13 0.29
C SER A 5 -2.45 -21.28 -0.62
N ASP A 6 -3.34 -21.01 -1.57
CA ASP A 6 -3.72 -21.92 -2.64
C ASP A 6 -2.94 -21.55 -3.92
N LYS A 7 -1.74 -22.11 -4.03
CA LYS A 7 -0.79 -21.73 -5.09
C LYS A 7 -1.33 -21.96 -6.51
N GLU A 8 -2.12 -22.99 -6.72
CA GLU A 8 -2.67 -23.32 -8.06
C GLU A 8 -3.74 -22.30 -8.46
N ILE A 9 -4.71 -22.06 -7.59
CA ILE A 9 -5.76 -21.06 -7.84
C ILE A 9 -5.18 -19.65 -7.91
N PHE A 10 -4.21 -19.31 -7.05
CA PHE A 10 -3.53 -18.01 -7.09
C PHE A 10 -2.87 -17.75 -8.45
N LYS A 11 -2.12 -18.74 -8.96
CA LYS A 11 -1.47 -18.67 -10.25
C LYS A 11 -2.45 -18.54 -11.41
N GLU A 12 -3.51 -19.34 -11.38
CA GLU A 12 -4.55 -19.33 -12.40
C GLU A 12 -5.26 -17.96 -12.45
N LEU A 13 -5.71 -17.45 -11.31
CA LEU A 13 -6.42 -16.17 -11.24
C LEU A 13 -5.54 -14.98 -11.65
N ILE A 14 -4.23 -14.98 -11.32
CA ILE A 14 -3.30 -13.97 -11.81
C ILE A 14 -3.22 -14.01 -13.33
N ALA A 15 -3.04 -15.20 -13.92
CA ALA A 15 -2.92 -15.35 -15.36
C ALA A 15 -4.18 -14.90 -16.10
N LEU A 16 -5.36 -15.31 -15.63
CA LEU A 16 -6.65 -14.93 -16.20
C LEU A 16 -6.93 -13.42 -16.08
N ALA A 17 -6.64 -12.82 -14.92
CA ALA A 17 -6.82 -11.39 -14.73
C ALA A 17 -5.84 -10.57 -15.59
N ALA A 18 -4.60 -11.03 -15.76
CA ALA A 18 -3.61 -10.42 -16.61
C ALA A 18 -4.04 -10.41 -18.07
N ASP A 19 -4.52 -11.55 -18.59
CA ASP A 19 -5.04 -11.68 -19.95
C ASP A 19 -6.28 -10.80 -20.16
N HIS A 20 -7.22 -10.81 -19.22
CA HIS A 20 -8.47 -10.04 -19.28
C HIS A 20 -8.24 -8.52 -19.39
N PHE A 21 -7.27 -7.97 -18.63
CA PHE A 21 -6.99 -6.53 -18.61
C PHE A 21 -5.80 -6.10 -19.49
N GLY A 22 -5.10 -7.03 -20.13
CA GLY A 22 -3.91 -6.76 -20.91
C GLY A 22 -2.70 -6.31 -20.07
N TYR A 23 -2.58 -6.81 -18.84
CA TYR A 23 -1.49 -6.50 -17.93
C TYR A 23 -0.47 -7.64 -17.85
N GLU A 24 0.74 -7.36 -17.39
CA GLU A 24 1.68 -8.42 -17.06
C GLU A 24 1.28 -9.13 -15.76
N GLN A 25 1.47 -10.44 -15.71
CA GLN A 25 1.11 -11.29 -14.56
C GLN A 25 1.82 -10.84 -13.27
N SER A 26 3.08 -10.43 -13.37
CA SER A 26 3.85 -9.89 -12.24
C SER A 26 3.27 -8.61 -11.65
N HIS A 27 2.61 -7.77 -12.46
CA HIS A 27 1.90 -6.59 -11.99
C HIS A 27 0.65 -6.96 -11.19
N ILE A 28 -0.12 -7.95 -11.66
CA ILE A 28 -1.30 -8.45 -10.95
C ILE A 28 -0.91 -9.07 -9.62
N GLU A 29 0.16 -9.87 -9.60
CA GLU A 29 0.69 -10.47 -8.38
C GLU A 29 1.10 -9.40 -7.36
N LYS A 30 1.85 -8.39 -7.79
CA LYS A 30 2.26 -7.28 -6.93
C LYS A 30 1.08 -6.47 -6.40
N ASP A 31 0.09 -6.22 -7.24
CA ASP A 31 -1.15 -5.54 -6.86
C ASP A 31 -1.91 -6.29 -5.76
N TYR A 32 -1.95 -7.61 -5.83
CA TYR A 32 -2.53 -8.45 -4.78
C TYR A 32 -1.82 -8.23 -3.43
N TRP A 33 -0.49 -8.27 -3.40
CA TRP A 33 0.28 -8.09 -2.16
C TRP A 33 0.15 -6.68 -1.58
N VAL A 34 0.13 -5.66 -2.43
CA VAL A 34 -0.16 -4.27 -2.02
C VAL A 34 -1.54 -4.19 -1.35
N CYS A 35 -2.56 -4.77 -1.98
CA CYS A 35 -3.92 -4.76 -1.45
C CYS A 35 -4.05 -5.57 -0.15
N LYS A 36 -3.36 -6.69 -0.03
CA LYS A 36 -3.34 -7.50 1.18
C LYS A 36 -2.86 -6.68 2.38
N ILE A 37 -1.69 -6.05 2.28
CA ILE A 37 -1.16 -5.23 3.38
C ILE A 37 -2.07 -4.03 3.69
N LEU A 38 -2.59 -3.35 2.66
CA LEU A 38 -3.52 -2.24 2.87
C LEU A 38 -4.82 -2.68 3.56
N LYS A 39 -5.35 -3.87 3.22
CA LYS A 39 -6.55 -4.42 3.84
C LYS A 39 -6.32 -4.76 5.32
N GLU A 40 -5.20 -5.38 5.66
CA GLU A 40 -4.81 -5.64 7.04
C GLU A 40 -4.80 -4.38 7.89
N ILE A 41 -4.21 -3.29 7.36
CA ILE A 41 -4.19 -1.99 8.03
C ILE A 41 -5.60 -1.41 8.15
N ALA A 42 -6.39 -1.46 7.08
CA ALA A 42 -7.75 -0.91 7.05
C ALA A 42 -8.73 -1.62 8.00
N LEU A 43 -8.46 -2.87 8.34
CA LEU A 43 -9.26 -3.66 9.29
C LEU A 43 -8.69 -3.63 10.73
N SER A 44 -7.54 -2.99 10.94
CA SER A 44 -6.86 -2.91 12.24
C SER A 44 -7.30 -1.71 13.08
N GLU A 45 -6.78 -1.64 14.31
CA GLU A 45 -6.89 -0.46 15.19
C GLU A 45 -6.21 0.80 14.63
N TYR A 46 -5.41 0.66 13.59
CA TYR A 46 -4.67 1.77 12.96
C TYR A 46 -5.44 2.47 11.84
N LYS A 47 -6.60 1.99 11.42
CA LYS A 47 -7.38 2.46 10.26
C LYS A 47 -7.60 3.98 10.21
N GLU A 48 -7.82 4.61 11.37
CA GLU A 48 -8.06 6.07 11.46
C GLU A 48 -6.76 6.89 11.60
N LYS A 49 -5.61 6.24 11.72
CA LYS A 49 -4.31 6.86 11.97
C LYS A 49 -3.32 6.68 10.84
N VAL A 50 -3.70 5.89 9.83
CA VAL A 50 -2.85 5.57 8.67
C VAL A 50 -3.49 6.12 7.42
N PHE A 51 -2.70 6.81 6.62
CA PHE A 51 -3.14 7.42 5.38
C PHE A 51 -2.29 6.90 4.23
N PHE A 52 -2.95 6.30 3.26
CA PHE A 52 -2.33 5.85 2.02
C PHE A 52 -2.00 7.05 1.15
N LYS A 53 -0.78 7.11 0.63
CA LYS A 53 -0.27 8.24 -0.16
C LYS A 53 0.60 7.79 -1.31
N GLY A 54 1.28 8.75 -1.95
CA GLY A 54 2.30 8.48 -2.96
C GLY A 54 1.74 8.15 -4.34
N GLY A 55 2.61 7.61 -5.20
CA GLY A 55 2.26 7.25 -6.57
C GLY A 55 1.18 6.19 -6.65
N THR A 56 1.30 5.17 -5.81
CA THR A 56 0.36 4.04 -5.74
C THR A 56 -1.04 4.49 -5.33
N SER A 57 -1.18 5.49 -4.45
CA SER A 57 -2.49 6.03 -4.11
C SER A 57 -3.10 6.82 -5.27
N LEU A 58 -2.29 7.54 -6.08
CA LEU A 58 -2.80 8.28 -7.24
C LEU A 58 -3.36 7.35 -8.31
N SER A 59 -2.73 6.20 -8.55
CA SER A 59 -3.26 5.20 -9.49
C SER A 59 -4.43 4.42 -8.88
N LYS A 60 -4.22 3.81 -7.71
CA LYS A 60 -5.14 2.81 -7.16
C LYS A 60 -6.37 3.39 -6.46
N ALA A 61 -6.22 4.51 -5.73
CA ALA A 61 -7.31 5.12 -4.99
C ALA A 61 -8.05 6.20 -5.79
N TYR A 62 -7.37 6.86 -6.72
CA TYR A 62 -7.90 8.01 -7.44
C TYR A 62 -8.01 7.80 -8.96
N GLY A 63 -7.37 6.80 -9.54
CA GLY A 63 -7.39 6.57 -10.99
C GLY A 63 -6.80 7.73 -11.81
N LEU A 64 -5.88 8.51 -11.22
CA LEU A 64 -5.34 9.73 -11.85
C LEU A 64 -4.11 9.45 -12.74
N ILE A 65 -3.49 8.31 -12.58
CA ILE A 65 -2.34 7.89 -13.39
C ILE A 65 -2.46 6.42 -13.76
N GLU A 66 -2.21 6.11 -15.02
CA GLU A 66 -2.24 4.76 -15.58
C GLU A 66 -0.84 4.15 -15.54
N ARG A 67 -0.36 3.84 -14.34
CA ARG A 67 0.90 3.13 -14.16
C ARG A 67 0.84 2.22 -12.94
N PHE A 68 1.50 1.11 -13.01
CA PHE A 68 1.79 0.31 -11.84
C PHE A 68 2.81 1.03 -10.96
N SER A 69 2.62 0.97 -9.67
CA SER A 69 3.54 1.49 -8.68
C SER A 69 3.95 0.37 -7.76
N GLU A 70 5.24 0.33 -7.44
CA GLU A 70 5.87 -0.80 -6.78
C GLU A 70 5.97 -0.62 -5.27
N ASP A 71 5.83 0.62 -4.81
CA ASP A 71 6.05 0.99 -3.42
C ASP A 71 4.73 1.34 -2.74
N LEU A 72 4.58 0.95 -1.49
CA LEU A 72 3.44 1.28 -0.65
C LEU A 72 3.84 2.40 0.32
N ASP A 73 3.43 3.61 0.01
CA ASP A 73 3.70 4.79 0.83
C ASP A 73 2.59 5.00 1.88
N LEU A 74 2.95 5.00 3.15
CA LEU A 74 2.05 5.25 4.28
C LEU A 74 2.48 6.47 5.07
N PHE A 75 1.49 7.24 5.52
CA PHE A 75 1.67 8.34 6.42
C PHE A 75 0.92 8.06 7.72
N VAL A 76 1.57 8.31 8.86
CA VAL A 76 1.00 8.00 10.17
C VAL A 76 0.81 9.29 10.96
N PHE A 77 -0.39 9.44 11.53
CA PHE A 77 -0.75 10.59 12.35
C PHE A 77 -1.60 10.14 13.54
N THR A 78 -1.26 10.61 14.74
CA THR A 78 -1.97 10.28 15.98
C THR A 78 -3.41 10.80 16.03
N GLY A 79 -3.82 11.68 15.11
CA GLY A 79 -5.08 12.43 15.17
C GLY A 79 -5.02 13.67 16.08
N ASN A 80 -3.91 13.90 16.76
CA ASN A 80 -3.74 15.04 17.67
C ASN A 80 -2.60 15.95 17.18
N THR A 81 -2.94 17.17 16.75
CA THR A 81 -1.97 18.17 16.28
C THR A 81 -1.01 18.64 17.36
N ALA A 82 -1.38 18.52 18.65
CA ALA A 82 -0.54 18.83 19.80
C ALA A 82 0.34 17.64 20.25
N ALA A 83 0.18 16.46 19.64
CA ALA A 83 0.98 15.29 20.00
C ALA A 83 2.49 15.56 19.79
N SER A 84 3.30 15.03 20.70
CA SER A 84 4.77 15.17 20.61
C SER A 84 5.34 14.36 19.43
N LYS A 85 6.52 14.75 18.97
CA LYS A 85 7.28 13.94 17.98
C LYS A 85 7.48 12.50 18.47
N GLN A 86 7.63 12.31 19.77
CA GLN A 86 7.83 10.99 20.36
C GLN A 86 6.56 10.13 20.25
N ALA A 87 5.37 10.73 20.41
CA ALA A 87 4.11 10.02 20.24
C ALA A 87 3.93 9.53 18.78
N GLU A 88 4.24 10.39 17.80
CA GLU A 88 4.20 10.03 16.37
C GLU A 88 5.21 8.91 16.03
N LYS A 89 6.44 8.99 16.56
CA LYS A 89 7.44 7.92 16.39
C LYS A 89 6.99 6.60 17.01
N THR A 90 6.36 6.67 18.18
CA THR A 90 5.84 5.48 18.87
C THR A 90 4.73 4.82 18.06
N LEU A 91 3.82 5.60 17.48
CA LEU A 91 2.76 5.09 16.60
C LEU A 91 3.36 4.43 15.35
N ASN A 92 4.35 5.08 14.71
CA ASN A 92 5.07 4.50 13.56
C ASN A 92 5.70 3.15 13.92
N LYS A 93 6.37 3.05 15.08
CA LYS A 93 6.97 1.80 15.56
C LYS A 93 5.92 0.70 15.77
N LYS A 94 4.79 1.03 16.38
CA LYS A 94 3.69 0.09 16.63
C LYS A 94 3.08 -0.42 15.32
N LEU A 95 2.79 0.49 14.38
CA LEU A 95 2.27 0.11 13.06
C LEU A 95 3.27 -0.79 12.30
N SER A 96 4.56 -0.43 12.30
CA SER A 96 5.59 -1.25 11.65
C SER A 96 5.63 -2.66 12.23
N LYS A 97 5.57 -2.78 13.55
CA LYS A 97 5.54 -4.08 14.23
C LYS A 97 4.30 -4.88 13.83
N PHE A 98 3.13 -4.25 13.81
CA PHE A 98 1.89 -4.88 13.36
C PHE A 98 2.01 -5.44 11.93
N ILE A 99 2.47 -4.62 10.95
CA ILE A 99 2.62 -5.05 9.56
C ILE A 99 3.61 -6.23 9.46
N ILE A 100 4.72 -6.17 10.18
CA ILE A 100 5.72 -7.25 10.22
C ILE A 100 5.11 -8.53 10.77
N GLU A 101 4.37 -8.46 11.87
CA GLU A 101 3.76 -9.64 12.51
C GLU A 101 2.72 -10.31 11.60
N GLN A 102 1.91 -9.54 10.86
CA GLN A 102 0.94 -10.08 9.90
C GLN A 102 1.62 -10.74 8.69
N ASN A 103 2.83 -10.30 8.34
CA ASN A 103 3.55 -10.73 7.14
C ASN A 103 4.93 -11.32 7.45
N ALA A 104 5.08 -11.98 8.62
CA ALA A 104 6.38 -12.42 9.15
C ALA A 104 7.13 -13.39 8.22
N SER A 105 6.41 -14.27 7.50
CA SER A 105 7.00 -15.26 6.60
C SER A 105 7.74 -14.66 5.41
N ILE A 106 7.32 -13.45 4.98
CA ILE A 106 7.87 -12.75 3.83
C ILE A 106 8.69 -11.50 4.20
N TYR A 107 8.72 -11.11 5.49
CA TYR A 107 9.50 -9.95 5.96
C TYR A 107 11.01 -10.21 5.88
N ARG A 108 11.78 -9.19 5.46
CA ARG A 108 13.25 -9.22 5.32
C ARG A 108 13.86 -8.10 6.17
N GLU A 109 14.26 -8.46 7.39
CA GLU A 109 14.85 -7.50 8.34
C GLU A 109 16.16 -6.93 7.83
N GLU A 110 16.99 -7.77 7.21
CA GLU A 110 18.31 -7.43 6.68
C GLU A 110 18.28 -6.40 5.54
N LEU A 111 17.14 -6.28 4.86
CA LEU A 111 16.92 -5.32 3.77
C LEU A 111 16.10 -4.10 4.20
N SER A 112 15.62 -4.08 5.45
CA SER A 112 14.72 -3.06 5.97
C SER A 112 15.47 -1.98 6.74
N GLU A 113 15.00 -0.74 6.62
CA GLU A 113 15.53 0.41 7.36
C GLU A 113 14.53 0.84 8.42
N THR A 114 14.90 0.73 9.70
CA THR A 114 14.01 1.05 10.81
C THR A 114 14.61 2.11 11.71
N GLY A 115 14.20 3.36 11.56
CA GLY A 115 14.71 4.44 12.40
C GLY A 115 13.94 5.74 12.34
N GLY A 116 13.95 6.48 13.43
CA GLY A 116 13.42 7.85 13.47
C GLY A 116 11.94 7.98 13.10
N ASN A 117 11.66 8.93 12.20
CA ASN A 117 10.33 9.26 11.68
C ASN A 117 9.98 8.48 10.40
N PHE A 118 10.96 7.77 9.83
CA PHE A 118 10.85 7.04 8.58
C PHE A 118 11.22 5.58 8.80
N ARG A 119 10.48 4.69 8.19
CA ARG A 119 10.75 3.26 8.16
C ARG A 119 10.51 2.75 6.77
N LYS A 120 11.37 1.86 6.32
CA LYS A 120 11.29 1.18 5.06
C LYS A 120 11.31 -0.32 5.34
N LEU A 121 10.18 -0.98 5.17
CA LEU A 121 10.03 -2.41 5.38
C LEU A 121 10.05 -3.10 4.02
N LEU A 122 10.83 -4.16 3.91
CA LEU A 122 10.87 -4.98 2.70
C LEU A 122 10.26 -6.36 2.95
N PHE A 123 9.42 -6.77 2.01
CA PHE A 123 8.74 -8.05 2.01
C PHE A 123 9.07 -8.78 0.70
N SER A 124 9.65 -9.99 0.82
CA SER A 124 10.03 -10.82 -0.31
C SER A 124 9.11 -12.03 -0.36
N TYR A 125 8.07 -11.94 -1.16
CA TYR A 125 7.18 -13.06 -1.41
C TYR A 125 7.77 -13.98 -2.51
N GLU A 126 7.32 -15.22 -2.56
CA GLU A 126 7.67 -16.14 -3.64
C GLU A 126 7.00 -15.66 -4.92
N ASN A 127 7.77 -14.99 -5.80
CA ASN A 127 7.26 -14.51 -7.06
C ASN A 127 6.88 -15.69 -7.94
N VAL A 128 5.59 -15.86 -8.19
CA VAL A 128 5.07 -16.90 -9.11
C VAL A 128 5.40 -16.52 -10.55
N PHE A 129 5.42 -15.21 -10.83
CA PHE A 129 5.73 -14.66 -12.14
C PHE A 129 6.88 -13.66 -12.05
N LYS A 130 7.90 -13.86 -12.89
CA LYS A 130 9.01 -12.90 -13.01
C LYS A 130 8.68 -11.84 -14.05
N GLY A 131 8.58 -10.58 -13.62
CA GLY A 131 8.39 -9.43 -14.51
C GLY A 131 9.72 -8.77 -14.89
N VAL A 132 9.78 -8.22 -16.09
CA VAL A 132 10.95 -7.44 -16.53
C VAL A 132 10.83 -6.02 -15.95
N GLY A 133 11.83 -5.58 -15.18
CA GLY A 133 11.90 -4.22 -14.65
C GLY A 133 11.11 -3.95 -13.36
N LEU A 134 10.44 -4.96 -12.77
CA LEU A 134 9.83 -4.85 -11.46
C LEU A 134 10.82 -5.22 -10.34
N LYS A 135 10.74 -4.49 -9.23
CA LYS A 135 11.44 -4.91 -8.01
C LYS A 135 10.87 -6.24 -7.52
N GLU A 136 11.72 -7.18 -7.16
CA GLU A 136 11.30 -8.49 -6.63
C GLU A 136 10.63 -8.38 -5.26
N ASN A 137 10.93 -7.32 -4.52
CA ASN A 137 10.39 -7.08 -3.18
C ASN A 137 9.27 -6.05 -3.20
N LEU A 138 8.31 -6.21 -2.29
CA LEU A 138 7.38 -5.16 -1.95
C LEU A 138 7.99 -4.26 -0.89
N GLU A 139 8.07 -2.97 -1.19
CA GLU A 139 8.59 -1.94 -0.30
C GLU A 139 7.45 -1.18 0.36
N VAL A 140 7.45 -1.14 1.69
CA VAL A 140 6.46 -0.38 2.49
C VAL A 140 7.19 0.76 3.20
N GLU A 141 6.98 1.97 2.74
CA GLU A 141 7.52 3.18 3.37
C GLU A 141 6.51 3.77 4.35
N ILE A 142 6.92 3.96 5.59
CA ILE A 142 6.08 4.55 6.64
C ILE A 142 6.75 5.82 7.15
N LYS A 143 6.06 6.95 6.99
CA LYS A 143 6.50 8.24 7.50
C LYS A 143 5.55 8.71 8.60
N SER A 144 6.10 9.02 9.79
CA SER A 144 5.31 9.67 10.83
C SER A 144 5.19 11.17 10.61
N CYS A 145 4.09 11.75 11.10
CA CYS A 145 3.82 13.18 11.07
C CYS A 145 4.90 13.97 11.81
N ASP A 146 5.36 15.05 11.23
CA ASP A 146 6.20 16.03 11.91
C ASP A 146 5.46 17.37 12.13
N LEU A 147 6.13 18.34 12.76
CA LEU A 147 5.51 19.63 13.06
C LEU A 147 5.16 20.44 11.80
N SER A 148 5.90 20.25 10.70
CA SER A 148 5.62 20.92 9.44
C SER A 148 4.38 20.31 8.75
N ASP A 149 4.26 18.99 8.81
CA ASP A 149 3.11 18.28 8.29
C ASP A 149 1.83 18.65 9.07
N LYS A 150 1.90 18.81 10.41
CA LYS A 150 0.75 19.20 11.24
C LYS A 150 0.15 20.54 10.86
N LYS A 151 0.99 21.52 10.49
CA LYS A 151 0.53 22.82 9.99
C LYS A 151 -0.13 22.73 8.62
N GLN A 152 0.18 21.70 7.85
CA GLN A 152 -0.31 21.49 6.50
C GLN A 152 -1.48 20.50 6.40
N MET A 153 -1.89 19.87 7.52
CA MET A 153 -2.99 18.90 7.56
C MET A 153 -4.41 19.51 7.36
N TYR A 154 -4.49 20.69 6.79
CA TYR A 154 -5.75 21.27 6.29
C TYR A 154 -6.29 20.61 5.00
N TYR A 155 -5.58 19.62 4.46
CA TYR A 155 -6.13 18.82 3.37
C TYR A 155 -6.88 17.63 3.97
N PRO A 156 -8.21 17.61 3.88
CA PRO A 156 -8.99 16.48 4.36
C PRO A 156 -8.50 15.21 3.67
N ALA A 157 -8.32 14.17 4.46
CA ALA A 157 -8.13 12.85 3.90
C ALA A 157 -9.44 12.37 3.28
N ASP A 158 -9.33 11.75 2.12
CA ASP A 158 -10.47 11.13 1.46
C ASP A 158 -10.55 9.65 1.88
N THR A 159 -11.72 9.18 2.26
CA THR A 159 -11.94 7.74 2.39
C THR A 159 -12.17 7.16 1.00
N ARG A 160 -11.35 6.20 0.58
CA ARG A 160 -11.45 5.52 -0.71
C ARG A 160 -11.66 4.03 -0.55
N ILE A 161 -12.38 3.45 -1.49
CA ILE A 161 -12.51 2.00 -1.60
C ILE A 161 -11.37 1.50 -2.47
N ILE A 162 -10.60 0.56 -1.95
CA ILE A 162 -9.51 -0.12 -2.65
C ILE A 162 -9.91 -1.57 -2.87
N LYS A 163 -9.58 -2.10 -4.02
CA LYS A 163 -9.70 -3.52 -4.34
C LYS A 163 -8.53 -3.98 -5.22
N ALA A 164 -8.18 -5.24 -5.15
CA ALA A 164 -7.19 -5.84 -6.03
C ALA A 164 -7.71 -5.94 -7.46
N ILE A 165 -6.80 -5.98 -8.43
CA ILE A 165 -7.19 -6.19 -9.84
C ILE A 165 -7.84 -7.56 -10.01
N ILE A 166 -7.36 -8.59 -9.28
CA ILE A 166 -8.02 -9.91 -9.23
C ILE A 166 -9.48 -9.79 -8.79
N THR A 167 -9.78 -8.96 -7.79
CA THR A 167 -11.16 -8.72 -7.35
C THR A 167 -12.01 -8.11 -8.47
N ALA A 168 -11.48 -7.10 -9.17
CA ALA A 168 -12.17 -6.48 -10.29
C ALA A 168 -12.42 -7.49 -11.44
N PHE A 169 -11.48 -8.38 -11.71
CA PHE A 169 -11.64 -9.46 -12.67
C PHE A 169 -12.76 -10.42 -12.25
N LEU A 170 -12.76 -10.89 -11.00
CA LEU A 170 -13.77 -11.81 -10.48
C LEU A 170 -15.18 -11.20 -10.48
N GLU A 171 -15.30 -9.90 -10.19
CA GLU A 171 -16.57 -9.18 -10.33
C GLU A 171 -17.06 -9.16 -11.78
N ASN A 172 -16.17 -8.92 -12.75
CA ASN A 172 -16.50 -8.86 -14.18
C ASN A 172 -17.00 -10.21 -14.73
N ILE A 173 -16.50 -11.32 -14.17
CA ILE A 173 -16.93 -12.67 -14.57
C ILE A 173 -17.97 -13.28 -13.60
N ALA A 174 -18.54 -12.46 -12.70
CA ALA A 174 -19.59 -12.83 -11.73
C ALA A 174 -19.19 -13.98 -10.77
N ARG A 175 -17.91 -14.12 -10.40
CA ARG A 175 -17.37 -15.12 -9.45
C ARG A 175 -17.32 -14.57 -8.04
N GLN A 176 -18.50 -14.17 -7.52
CA GLN A 176 -18.64 -13.68 -6.15
C GLN A 176 -18.31 -14.76 -5.11
N ASP A 177 -18.47 -16.03 -5.46
CA ASP A 177 -18.08 -17.19 -4.66
C ASP A 177 -16.60 -17.15 -4.27
N LEU A 178 -15.71 -16.92 -5.26
CA LEU A 178 -14.26 -16.83 -5.01
C LEU A 178 -13.87 -15.56 -4.24
N ILE A 179 -14.57 -14.46 -4.47
CA ILE A 179 -14.34 -13.22 -3.70
C ILE A 179 -14.59 -13.47 -2.21
N GLN A 180 -15.69 -14.17 -1.87
CA GLN A 180 -16.03 -14.49 -0.49
C GLN A 180 -15.11 -15.55 0.11
N GLU A 181 -14.81 -16.61 -0.64
CA GLU A 181 -13.95 -17.71 -0.19
C GLU A 181 -12.56 -17.25 0.21
N TYR A 182 -11.97 -16.35 -0.61
CA TYR A 182 -10.60 -15.82 -0.38
C TYR A 182 -10.59 -14.43 0.25
N GLU A 183 -11.74 -13.95 0.74
CA GLU A 183 -11.86 -12.63 1.38
C GLU A 183 -11.26 -11.49 0.54
N LEU A 184 -11.56 -11.46 -0.75
CA LEU A 184 -11.01 -10.48 -1.70
C LEU A 184 -11.84 -9.20 -1.82
N ASP A 185 -12.85 -9.00 -1.00
CA ASP A 185 -13.70 -7.81 -1.01
C ASP A 185 -12.90 -6.52 -0.94
N GLY A 186 -13.41 -5.49 -1.62
CA GLY A 186 -12.89 -4.13 -1.49
C GLY A 186 -13.05 -3.60 -0.07
N PHE A 187 -12.12 -2.75 0.34
CA PHE A 187 -12.06 -2.19 1.69
C PHE A 187 -11.88 -0.67 1.65
N LYS A 188 -12.31 0.00 2.73
CA LYS A 188 -12.17 1.45 2.88
C LYS A 188 -10.87 1.80 3.59
N ILE A 189 -10.12 2.75 3.05
CA ILE A 189 -8.91 3.27 3.68
C ILE A 189 -8.84 4.80 3.54
N GLN A 190 -8.20 5.46 4.50
CA GLN A 190 -7.91 6.88 4.43
C GLN A 190 -6.79 7.14 3.43
N CYS A 191 -6.98 8.11 2.54
CA CYS A 191 -5.99 8.48 1.53
C CYS A 191 -5.65 9.96 1.66
N ILE A 192 -4.38 10.32 1.51
CA ILE A 192 -3.97 11.72 1.40
C ILE A 192 -4.54 12.30 0.10
N ASN A 193 -5.15 13.48 0.19
CA ASN A 193 -5.69 14.18 -0.98
C ASN A 193 -4.62 14.30 -2.09
N PRO A 194 -4.96 14.01 -3.36
CA PRO A 194 -4.00 13.97 -4.46
C PRO A 194 -3.27 15.30 -4.68
N ARG A 195 -3.91 16.44 -4.38
CA ARG A 195 -3.27 17.77 -4.47
C ARG A 195 -2.02 17.84 -3.58
N LYS A 196 -2.10 17.33 -2.35
CA LYS A 196 -0.95 17.27 -1.43
C LYS A 196 0.17 16.39 -2.00
N THR A 197 -0.17 15.21 -2.51
CA THR A 197 0.81 14.31 -3.12
C THR A 197 1.52 14.95 -4.31
N ILE A 198 0.79 15.68 -5.16
CA ILE A 198 1.35 16.39 -6.31
C ILE A 198 2.25 17.54 -5.85
N CYS A 199 1.81 18.35 -4.87
CA CYS A 199 2.62 19.44 -4.31
C CYS A 199 3.94 18.91 -3.71
N ASP A 200 3.91 17.79 -3.00
CA ASP A 200 5.12 17.16 -2.42
C ASP A 200 6.10 16.70 -3.52
N LYS A 201 5.58 16.15 -4.63
CA LYS A 201 6.42 15.77 -5.78
C LYS A 201 7.04 16.97 -6.46
N ILE A 202 6.28 18.02 -6.72
CA ILE A 202 6.80 19.27 -7.32
C ILE A 202 7.87 19.89 -6.41
N SER A 203 7.62 19.96 -5.10
CA SER A 203 8.58 20.49 -4.14
C SER A 203 9.91 19.71 -4.10
N ARG A 204 9.85 18.38 -4.29
CA ARG A 204 11.07 17.55 -4.42
C ARG A 204 11.82 17.87 -5.70
N LEU A 205 11.15 17.99 -6.84
CA LEU A 205 11.79 18.33 -8.11
C LEU A 205 12.48 19.70 -8.07
N VAL A 206 11.80 20.69 -7.49
CA VAL A 206 12.37 22.03 -7.30
C VAL A 206 13.61 21.97 -6.43
N LYS A 207 13.61 21.25 -5.30
CA LYS A 207 14.79 21.10 -4.44
C LYS A 207 15.96 20.43 -5.14
N LEU A 208 15.70 19.45 -6.00
CA LEU A 208 16.75 18.74 -6.76
C LEU A 208 17.35 19.61 -7.87
N SER A 209 16.63 20.60 -8.40
CA SER A 209 17.14 21.50 -9.44
C SER A 209 18.01 22.65 -8.91
N TYR A 210 18.05 22.86 -7.58
CA TYR A 210 18.87 23.88 -6.94
C TYR A 210 20.11 23.34 -6.20
N ASN A 211 20.34 22.02 -6.24
CA ASN A 211 21.54 21.35 -5.74
C ASN A 211 22.38 20.81 -6.90
#